data_dd6926e5354d8a180c2f85163f9a1ccb
#
_entry.id   dd6926e5354d8a180c2f85163f9a1ccb
#
_cell.length_a   1.000
_cell.length_b   1.000
_cell.length_c   1.000
_cell.angle_alpha   90.00
_cell.angle_beta   90.00
_cell.angle_gamma   90.00
#
_symmetry.space_group_name_H-M   'P 1'
#
loop_
_entity.id
_entity.type
_entity.pdbx_description
1 polymer ?
#
loop_
_entity_poly.entity_id
_entity_poly.type
_entity_poly.pdbx_seq_one_letter_code
_entity_poly.pdbx_strand_id
1 'polypeptide(L)'
;ERPLMQKKKETISLIHHFFEEGTAVPGVISFLFGFVYASVNTYLPLMAEEAHIAYAGLFFVFGTLFVFISRLFGGKLYDRHGPFCVMFPGVLIYSVAIFMICTAHSSVYLLCGSIFYGLGAGLLMPAIMTWLFNVVAPARRSNASATYYNTMDLGTCLGIVLLGTLAGHVGYIAIFYAVLAVMGLYIAFTLWAWKSGYMSDHRTPPSGSPVP
;
A
#
# COMPACT_ATOMS: atom_id res chain seq x y z
N GLU A 1 -41.10 37.73 -4.16
CA GLU A 1 -41.02 36.42 -3.47
C GLU A 1 -40.31 35.43 -4.39
N ARG A 2 -39.07 35.06 -4.05
CA ARG A 2 -38.32 34.03 -4.77
C ARG A 2 -38.73 32.67 -4.24
N PRO A 3 -39.08 31.69 -5.09
CA PRO A 3 -39.40 30.34 -4.64
C PRO A 3 -38.16 29.74 -4.00
N LEU A 4 -38.30 29.27 -2.76
CA LEU A 4 -37.30 28.52 -2.05
C LEU A 4 -37.02 27.23 -2.86
N MET A 5 -35.84 27.17 -3.48
CA MET A 5 -35.35 25.92 -4.06
C MET A 5 -35.37 24.84 -2.98
N GLN A 6 -36.24 23.87 -3.12
CA GLN A 6 -36.19 22.63 -2.35
C GLN A 6 -34.84 21.98 -2.61
N LYS A 7 -33.95 22.11 -1.62
CA LYS A 7 -32.70 21.38 -1.56
C LYS A 7 -33.09 19.89 -1.48
N LYS A 8 -33.08 19.22 -2.63
CA LYS A 8 -33.18 17.77 -2.71
C LYS A 8 -32.13 17.21 -1.74
N LYS A 9 -32.55 16.65 -0.62
CA LYS A 9 -31.72 15.88 0.26
C LYS A 9 -31.25 14.66 -0.54
N GLU A 10 -30.13 14.78 -1.23
CA GLU A 10 -29.41 13.62 -1.69
C GLU A 10 -29.00 12.86 -0.43
N THR A 11 -29.62 11.73 -0.23
CA THR A 11 -29.18 10.74 0.74
C THR A 11 -27.87 10.21 0.19
N ILE A 12 -26.78 10.95 0.44
CA ILE A 12 -25.44 10.56 0.05
C ILE A 12 -25.17 9.31 0.86
N SER A 13 -25.18 8.17 0.21
CA SER A 13 -24.81 6.90 0.84
C SER A 13 -23.41 7.10 1.46
N LEU A 14 -23.27 6.83 2.75
CA LEU A 14 -21.99 6.93 3.46
C LEU A 14 -20.87 6.21 2.72
N ILE A 15 -21.20 5.11 2.03
CA ILE A 15 -20.25 4.32 1.23
C ILE A 15 -19.65 5.16 0.10
N HIS A 16 -20.43 6.01 -0.60
CA HIS A 16 -19.92 6.90 -1.65
C HIS A 16 -19.04 8.05 -1.10
N HIS A 17 -19.12 8.33 0.21
CA HIS A 17 -18.22 9.29 0.86
C HIS A 17 -16.85 8.66 1.21
N PHE A 18 -16.83 7.34 1.44
CA PHE A 18 -15.62 6.61 1.80
C PHE A 18 -14.83 6.09 0.59
N PHE A 19 -15.51 5.83 -0.53
CA PHE A 19 -14.90 5.26 -1.72
C PHE A 19 -15.31 6.03 -2.97
N GLU A 20 -14.36 6.62 -3.66
CA GLU A 20 -14.58 7.29 -4.94
C GLU A 20 -14.79 6.26 -6.05
N GLU A 21 -15.74 6.52 -6.97
CA GLU A 21 -16.00 5.65 -8.10
C GLU A 21 -14.76 5.49 -8.99
N GLY A 22 -14.48 4.27 -9.44
CA GLY A 22 -13.31 3.93 -10.25
C GLY A 22 -12.02 3.68 -9.46
N THR A 23 -12.00 3.90 -8.13
CA THR A 23 -10.82 3.70 -7.28
C THR A 23 -10.75 2.33 -6.62
N ALA A 24 -11.67 1.41 -6.94
CA ALA A 24 -11.76 0.10 -6.27
C ALA A 24 -10.45 -0.72 -6.39
N VAL A 25 -9.87 -0.80 -7.59
CA VAL A 25 -8.64 -1.58 -7.83
C VAL A 25 -7.42 -0.99 -7.10
N PRO A 26 -7.10 0.33 -7.25
CA PRO A 26 -6.06 0.95 -6.43
C PRO A 26 -6.37 0.90 -4.93
N GLY A 27 -7.65 0.96 -4.53
CA GLY A 27 -8.07 0.83 -3.13
C GLY A 27 -7.73 -0.53 -2.53
N VAL A 28 -7.98 -1.63 -3.27
CA VAL A 28 -7.57 -2.98 -2.82
C VAL A 28 -6.05 -3.08 -2.67
N ILE A 29 -5.29 -2.50 -3.58
CA ILE A 29 -3.83 -2.46 -3.48
C ILE A 29 -3.37 -1.66 -2.27
N SER A 30 -4.01 -0.51 -1.99
CA SER A 30 -3.76 0.30 -0.80
C SER A 30 -4.09 -0.46 0.50
N PHE A 31 -5.19 -1.21 0.50
CA PHE A 31 -5.59 -2.07 1.61
C PHE A 31 -4.55 -3.16 1.90
N LEU A 32 -4.11 -3.90 0.86
CA LEU A 32 -3.09 -4.94 1.01
C LEU A 32 -1.77 -4.36 1.49
N PHE A 33 -1.38 -3.19 0.98
CA PHE A 33 -0.21 -2.47 1.45
C PHE A 33 -0.34 -2.09 2.92
N GLY A 34 -1.47 -1.51 3.35
CA GLY A 34 -1.75 -1.15 4.74
C GLY A 34 -1.68 -2.34 5.67
N PHE A 35 -2.26 -3.47 5.27
CA PHE A 35 -2.22 -4.72 6.03
C PHE A 35 -0.78 -5.18 6.31
N VAL A 36 0.05 -5.26 5.28
CA VAL A 36 1.46 -5.71 5.42
C VAL A 36 2.31 -4.66 6.15
N TYR A 37 2.12 -3.39 5.83
CA TYR A 37 2.86 -2.29 6.46
C TYR A 37 2.63 -2.24 7.97
N ALA A 38 1.38 -2.34 8.39
CA ALA A 38 1.01 -2.37 9.81
C ALA A 38 1.56 -3.59 10.54
N SER A 39 1.55 -4.75 9.88
CA SER A 39 2.09 -6.00 10.43
C SER A 39 3.55 -5.87 10.80
N VAL A 40 4.36 -5.28 9.92
CA VAL A 40 5.79 -5.05 10.18
C VAL A 40 5.98 -4.03 11.30
N ASN A 41 5.27 -2.89 11.23
CA ASN A 41 5.46 -1.82 12.23
C ASN A 41 5.02 -2.23 13.64
N THR A 42 4.00 -3.09 13.75
CA THR A 42 3.44 -3.51 15.04
C THR A 42 4.13 -4.74 15.61
N TYR A 43 4.37 -5.75 14.77
CA TYR A 43 4.77 -7.08 15.26
C TYR A 43 6.26 -7.40 15.10
N LEU A 44 7.01 -6.65 14.27
CA LEU A 44 8.45 -6.91 14.13
C LEU A 44 9.23 -6.77 15.44
N PRO A 45 8.98 -5.77 16.31
CA PRO A 45 9.67 -5.71 17.60
C PRO A 45 9.36 -6.92 18.50
N LEU A 46 8.11 -7.37 18.51
CA LEU A 46 7.66 -8.52 19.30
C LEU A 46 8.24 -9.84 18.76
N MET A 47 8.28 -9.99 17.45
CA MET A 47 8.94 -11.12 16.79
C MET A 47 10.44 -11.16 17.07
N ALA A 48 11.11 -10.00 17.05
CA ALA A 48 12.53 -9.92 17.34
C ALA A 48 12.85 -10.25 18.81
N GLU A 49 11.95 -9.88 19.74
CA GLU A 49 12.03 -10.27 21.14
C GLU A 49 11.88 -11.79 21.31
N GLU A 50 10.86 -12.38 20.67
CA GLU A 50 10.62 -13.84 20.66
C GLU A 50 11.82 -14.60 20.06
N ALA A 51 12.41 -14.07 18.99
CA ALA A 51 13.59 -14.65 18.34
C ALA A 51 14.94 -14.32 19.02
N HIS A 52 14.93 -13.60 20.13
CA HIS A 52 16.12 -13.12 20.85
C HIS A 52 17.08 -12.29 19.96
N ILE A 53 16.54 -11.51 19.01
CA ILE A 53 17.32 -10.64 18.11
C ILE A 53 17.46 -9.26 18.76
N ALA A 54 18.69 -8.88 19.09
CA ALA A 54 18.99 -7.58 19.66
C ALA A 54 18.88 -6.46 18.60
N TYR A 55 18.68 -5.22 19.08
CA TYR A 55 18.71 -3.99 18.28
C TYR A 55 17.66 -3.93 17.15
N ALA A 56 16.50 -4.59 17.31
CA ALA A 56 15.42 -4.58 16.30
C ALA A 56 14.94 -3.15 15.95
N GLY A 57 15.05 -2.20 16.86
CA GLY A 57 14.72 -0.79 16.59
C GLY A 57 15.55 -0.15 15.48
N LEU A 58 16.77 -0.61 15.25
CA LEU A 58 17.62 -0.12 14.15
C LEU A 58 17.04 -0.49 12.78
N PHE A 59 16.22 -1.53 12.70
CA PHE A 59 15.48 -1.87 11.47
C PHE A 59 14.68 -0.68 10.94
N PHE A 60 13.97 0.02 11.82
CA PHE A 60 13.16 1.18 11.42
C PHE A 60 14.01 2.39 11.05
N VAL A 61 15.14 2.59 11.71
CA VAL A 61 16.08 3.68 11.39
C VAL A 61 16.64 3.49 9.99
N PHE A 62 17.21 2.33 9.70
CA PHE A 62 17.74 2.01 8.37
C PHE A 62 16.61 1.94 7.32
N GLY A 63 15.48 1.31 7.66
CA GLY A 63 14.31 1.28 6.79
C GLY A 63 13.87 2.68 6.36
N THR A 64 13.75 3.63 7.29
CA THR A 64 13.37 5.02 7.00
C THR A 64 14.38 5.71 6.08
N LEU A 65 15.67 5.48 6.28
CA LEU A 65 16.72 6.01 5.39
C LEU A 65 16.51 5.52 3.94
N PHE A 66 16.25 4.22 3.76
CA PHE A 66 16.04 3.65 2.43
C PHE A 66 14.66 4.03 1.83
N VAL A 67 13.64 4.29 2.65
CA VAL A 67 12.39 4.94 2.19
C VAL A 67 12.71 6.31 1.58
N PHE A 68 13.52 7.12 2.24
CA PHE A 68 13.91 8.42 1.72
C PHE A 68 14.68 8.30 0.40
N ILE A 69 15.67 7.41 0.34
CA ILE A 69 16.46 7.17 -0.87
C ILE A 69 15.57 6.73 -2.04
N SER A 70 14.66 5.79 -1.83
CA SER A 70 13.79 5.28 -2.90
C SER A 70 12.84 6.33 -3.47
N ARG A 71 12.39 7.28 -2.65
CA ARG A 71 11.53 8.40 -3.10
C ARG A 71 12.23 9.33 -4.08
N LEU A 72 13.55 9.48 -4.01
CA LEU A 72 14.31 10.31 -4.95
C LEU A 72 14.25 9.80 -6.39
N PHE A 73 14.09 8.49 -6.57
CA PHE A 73 14.08 7.83 -7.88
C PHE A 73 12.68 7.39 -8.31
N GLY A 74 11.82 7.04 -7.35
CA GLY A 74 10.50 6.45 -7.60
C GLY A 74 9.58 7.36 -8.44
N GLY A 75 9.54 8.66 -8.15
CA GLY A 75 8.73 9.63 -8.90
C GLY A 75 9.13 9.70 -10.38
N LYS A 76 10.43 9.84 -10.66
CA LYS A 76 10.94 9.89 -12.05
C LYS A 76 10.66 8.60 -12.83
N LEU A 77 10.73 7.46 -12.15
CA LEU A 77 10.47 6.16 -12.75
C LEU A 77 8.97 6.03 -13.09
N TYR A 78 8.10 6.45 -12.16
CA TYR A 78 6.65 6.49 -12.36
C TYR A 78 6.26 7.37 -13.55
N ASP A 79 6.82 8.59 -13.63
CA ASP A 79 6.52 9.56 -14.68
C ASP A 79 6.96 9.08 -16.08
N ARG A 80 8.01 8.26 -16.16
CA ARG A 80 8.54 7.78 -17.43
C ARG A 80 7.88 6.49 -17.93
N HIS A 81 7.57 5.57 -17.02
CA HIS A 81 7.20 4.20 -17.37
C HIS A 81 5.83 3.76 -16.84
N GLY A 82 5.11 4.66 -16.15
CA GLY A 82 3.79 4.38 -15.61
C GLY A 82 3.77 3.60 -14.29
N PRO A 83 2.56 3.33 -13.75
CA PRO A 83 2.38 2.77 -12.41
C PRO A 83 2.96 1.36 -12.26
N PHE A 84 2.79 0.48 -13.25
CA PHE A 84 3.24 -0.90 -13.16
C PHE A 84 4.75 -1.03 -12.97
N CYS A 85 5.54 -0.22 -13.70
CA CYS A 85 7.01 -0.26 -13.66
C CYS A 85 7.60 0.16 -12.30
N VAL A 86 6.81 0.81 -11.44
CA VAL A 86 7.23 1.16 -10.08
C VAL A 86 6.62 0.20 -9.06
N MET A 87 5.33 -0.10 -9.21
CA MET A 87 4.59 -0.88 -8.24
C MET A 87 5.03 -2.35 -8.23
N PHE A 88 5.21 -2.96 -9.40
CA PHE A 88 5.60 -4.37 -9.48
C PHE A 88 6.99 -4.64 -8.88
N PRO A 89 8.08 -3.92 -9.26
CA PRO A 89 9.36 -4.06 -8.55
C PRO A 89 9.26 -3.69 -7.07
N GLY A 90 8.47 -2.66 -6.72
CA GLY A 90 8.24 -2.27 -5.33
C GLY A 90 7.65 -3.40 -4.49
N VAL A 91 6.62 -4.10 -4.99
CA VAL A 91 6.00 -5.25 -4.32
C VAL A 91 6.99 -6.42 -4.20
N LEU A 92 7.78 -6.70 -5.25
CA LEU A 92 8.79 -7.76 -5.20
C LEU A 92 9.90 -7.46 -4.17
N ILE A 93 10.44 -6.24 -4.16
CA ILE A 93 11.44 -5.80 -3.19
C ILE A 93 10.87 -5.89 -1.77
N TYR A 94 9.62 -5.47 -1.58
CA TYR A 94 8.96 -5.54 -0.28
C TYR A 94 8.71 -6.99 0.16
N SER A 95 8.41 -7.90 -0.78
CA SER A 95 8.26 -9.35 -0.51
C SER A 95 9.58 -9.98 -0.05
N VAL A 96 10.70 -9.55 -0.63
CA VAL A 96 12.04 -9.99 -0.16
C VAL A 96 12.27 -9.55 1.29
N ALA A 97 11.86 -8.33 1.66
CA ALA A 97 11.96 -7.87 3.04
C ALA A 97 11.15 -8.75 4.00
N ILE A 98 9.89 -9.06 3.65
CA ILE A 98 9.04 -9.92 4.48
C ILE A 98 9.63 -11.33 4.59
N PHE A 99 10.16 -11.88 3.50
CA PHE A 99 10.85 -13.17 3.53
C PHE A 99 12.07 -13.14 4.47
N MET A 100 12.86 -12.08 4.43
CA MET A 100 14.02 -11.91 5.33
C MET A 100 13.58 -11.76 6.79
N ILE A 101 12.45 -11.11 7.07
CA ILE A 101 11.88 -11.04 8.41
C ILE A 101 11.46 -12.44 8.89
N CYS A 102 10.76 -13.22 8.05
CA CYS A 102 10.34 -14.59 8.39
C CYS A 102 11.50 -15.50 8.75
N THR A 103 12.65 -15.32 8.10
CA THR A 103 13.85 -16.16 8.25
C THR A 103 14.93 -15.50 9.11
N ALA A 104 14.60 -14.42 9.81
CA ALA A 104 15.56 -13.68 10.61
C ALA A 104 16.07 -14.50 11.80
N HIS A 105 17.40 -14.61 11.90
CA HIS A 105 18.12 -15.34 12.95
C HIS A 105 19.25 -14.51 13.56
N SER A 106 19.48 -13.30 13.06
CA SER A 106 20.51 -12.39 13.58
C SER A 106 20.14 -10.93 13.30
N SER A 107 20.68 -10.02 14.13
CA SER A 107 20.46 -8.58 13.98
C SER A 107 20.97 -8.06 12.63
N VAL A 108 22.12 -8.54 12.16
CA VAL A 108 22.69 -8.13 10.86
C VAL A 108 21.80 -8.55 9.71
N TYR A 109 21.29 -9.78 9.74
CA TYR A 109 20.37 -10.29 8.71
C TYR A 109 19.06 -9.49 8.68
N LEU A 110 18.50 -9.17 9.86
CA LEU A 110 17.30 -8.35 9.98
C LEU A 110 17.55 -6.91 9.44
N LEU A 111 18.73 -6.33 9.74
CA LEU A 111 19.11 -5.01 9.19
C LEU A 111 19.27 -5.03 7.67
N CYS A 112 19.79 -6.10 7.07
CA CYS A 112 19.77 -6.25 5.62
C CYS A 112 18.32 -6.25 5.07
N GLY A 113 17.38 -6.91 5.77
CA GLY A 113 15.97 -6.89 5.44
C GLY A 113 15.36 -5.47 5.45
N SER A 114 15.82 -4.58 6.35
CA SER A 114 15.34 -3.22 6.44
C SER A 114 15.62 -2.38 5.18
N ILE A 115 16.70 -2.70 4.44
CA ILE A 115 17.02 -2.05 3.17
C ILE A 115 15.91 -2.33 2.15
N PHE A 116 15.55 -3.59 1.99
CA PHE A 116 14.48 -4.00 1.07
C PHE A 116 13.11 -3.48 1.53
N TYR A 117 12.85 -3.49 2.84
CA TYR A 117 11.64 -2.91 3.42
C TYR A 117 11.52 -1.43 3.05
N GLY A 118 12.56 -0.64 3.30
CA GLY A 118 12.57 0.79 3.03
C GLY A 118 12.44 1.11 1.54
N LEU A 119 13.19 0.41 0.68
CA LEU A 119 13.11 0.59 -0.77
C LEU A 119 11.71 0.24 -1.29
N GLY A 120 11.15 -0.88 -0.88
CA GLY A 120 9.81 -1.32 -1.29
C GLY A 120 8.72 -0.36 -0.83
N ALA A 121 8.66 -0.05 0.47
CA ALA A 121 7.65 0.87 1.02
C ALA A 121 7.75 2.28 0.42
N GLY A 122 8.97 2.78 0.23
CA GLY A 122 9.19 4.12 -0.32
C GLY A 122 8.84 4.25 -1.80
N LEU A 123 8.86 3.15 -2.57
CA LEU A 123 8.34 3.11 -3.94
C LEU A 123 6.82 2.98 -3.95
N LEU A 124 6.25 2.09 -3.13
CA LEU A 124 4.83 1.74 -3.17
C LEU A 124 3.92 2.88 -2.70
N MET A 125 4.20 3.50 -1.55
CA MET A 125 3.34 4.54 -0.98
C MET A 125 3.01 5.67 -1.97
N PRO A 126 4.00 6.37 -2.57
CA PRO A 126 3.70 7.44 -3.50
C PRO A 126 3.14 6.94 -4.83
N ALA A 127 3.54 5.73 -5.28
CA ALA A 127 3.04 5.17 -6.54
C ALA A 127 1.55 4.84 -6.47
N ILE A 128 1.06 4.25 -5.38
CA ILE A 128 -0.35 3.93 -5.18
C ILE A 128 -1.17 5.23 -5.14
N MET A 129 -0.72 6.23 -4.40
CA MET A 129 -1.42 7.52 -4.28
C MET A 129 -1.47 8.25 -5.62
N THR A 130 -0.36 8.28 -6.36
CA THR A 130 -0.31 8.90 -7.68
C THR A 130 -1.22 8.17 -8.67
N TRP A 131 -1.26 6.84 -8.61
CA TRP A 131 -2.18 6.07 -9.45
C TRP A 131 -3.64 6.39 -9.14
N LEU A 132 -4.03 6.48 -7.86
CA LEU A 132 -5.36 6.92 -7.45
C LEU A 132 -5.71 8.31 -8.02
N PHE A 133 -4.77 9.24 -8.00
CA PHE A 133 -4.99 10.58 -8.58
C PHE A 133 -5.14 10.55 -10.11
N ASN A 134 -4.54 9.59 -10.78
CA ASN A 134 -4.59 9.49 -12.25
C ASN A 134 -5.88 8.82 -12.75
N VAL A 135 -6.56 8.03 -11.90
CA VAL A 135 -7.83 7.38 -12.28
C VAL A 135 -9.06 8.25 -12.01
N VAL A 136 -8.90 9.41 -11.36
CA VAL A 136 -10.00 10.33 -11.06
C VAL A 136 -9.81 11.68 -11.71
N ALA A 137 -10.93 12.41 -11.96
CA ALA A 137 -10.87 13.78 -12.45
C ALA A 137 -10.15 14.71 -11.44
N PRO A 138 -9.44 15.75 -11.88
CA PRO A 138 -8.69 16.67 -11.00
C PRO A 138 -9.51 17.25 -9.84
N ALA A 139 -10.80 17.56 -10.07
CA ALA A 139 -11.71 18.06 -9.05
C ALA A 139 -12.03 17.05 -7.93
N ARG A 140 -11.79 15.75 -8.17
CA ARG A 140 -12.08 14.64 -7.24
C ARG A 140 -10.83 14.08 -6.53
N ARG A 141 -9.65 14.67 -6.73
CA ARG A 141 -8.40 14.21 -6.11
C ARG A 141 -8.43 14.22 -4.59
N SER A 142 -9.19 15.13 -3.98
CA SER A 142 -9.38 15.14 -2.52
C SER A 142 -10.10 13.87 -2.04
N ASN A 143 -11.14 13.43 -2.77
CA ASN A 143 -11.87 12.21 -2.45
C ASN A 143 -11.00 10.97 -2.69
N ALA A 144 -10.16 10.97 -3.74
CA ALA A 144 -9.20 9.90 -3.99
C ALA A 144 -8.16 9.77 -2.87
N SER A 145 -7.69 10.91 -2.31
CA SER A 145 -6.82 10.88 -1.12
C SER A 145 -7.53 10.26 0.08
N ALA A 146 -8.80 10.62 0.31
CA ALA A 146 -9.59 10.04 1.39
C ALA A 146 -9.75 8.53 1.18
N THR A 147 -10.05 8.07 -0.04
CA THR A 147 -10.13 6.64 -0.37
C THR A 147 -8.80 5.92 -0.09
N TYR A 148 -7.66 6.53 -0.47
CA TYR A 148 -6.33 5.96 -0.20
C TYR A 148 -6.12 5.71 1.29
N TYR A 149 -6.30 6.73 2.12
CA TYR A 149 -6.09 6.61 3.56
C TYR A 149 -7.12 5.69 4.21
N ASN A 150 -8.39 5.78 3.86
CA ASN A 150 -9.44 4.92 4.40
C ASN A 150 -9.18 3.44 4.10
N THR A 151 -8.79 3.09 2.86
CA THR A 151 -8.48 1.70 2.50
C THR A 151 -7.19 1.20 3.15
N MET A 152 -6.18 2.06 3.24
CA MET A 152 -4.93 1.74 3.95
C MET A 152 -5.18 1.53 5.44
N ASP A 153 -5.99 2.38 6.09
CA ASP A 153 -6.30 2.28 7.51
C ASP A 153 -7.18 1.06 7.81
N LEU A 154 -8.12 0.70 6.93
CA LEU A 154 -8.87 -0.55 7.02
C LEU A 154 -7.94 -1.76 6.93
N GLY A 155 -6.99 -1.75 6.00
CA GLY A 155 -5.97 -2.80 5.90
C GLY A 155 -5.11 -2.88 7.16
N THR A 156 -4.67 -1.73 7.66
CA THR A 156 -3.92 -1.60 8.91
C THR A 156 -4.69 -2.18 10.11
N CYS A 157 -5.94 -1.77 10.28
CA CYS A 157 -6.80 -2.23 11.39
C CYS A 157 -6.99 -3.74 11.33
N LEU A 158 -7.38 -4.27 10.17
CA LEU A 158 -7.58 -5.71 10.00
C LEU A 158 -6.27 -6.50 10.15
N GLY A 159 -5.15 -5.98 9.64
CA GLY A 159 -3.83 -6.58 9.81
C GLY A 159 -3.46 -6.72 11.28
N ILE A 160 -3.61 -5.65 12.06
CA ILE A 160 -3.31 -5.68 13.50
C ILE A 160 -4.24 -6.65 14.23
N VAL A 161 -5.55 -6.58 14.01
CA VAL A 161 -6.50 -7.41 14.74
C VAL A 161 -6.34 -8.90 14.39
N LEU A 162 -6.32 -9.23 13.09
CA LEU A 162 -6.26 -10.64 12.65
C LEU A 162 -4.92 -11.30 13.00
N LEU A 163 -3.81 -10.59 12.78
CA LEU A 163 -2.49 -11.15 13.10
C LEU A 163 -2.22 -11.15 14.59
N GLY A 164 -2.76 -10.19 15.34
CA GLY A 164 -2.64 -10.19 16.80
C GLY A 164 -3.38 -11.36 17.45
N THR A 165 -4.61 -11.66 16.98
CA THR A 165 -5.33 -12.84 17.44
C THR A 165 -4.61 -14.12 17.06
N LEU A 166 -4.07 -14.18 15.84
CA LEU A 166 -3.30 -15.34 15.38
C LEU A 166 -2.00 -15.51 16.17
N ALA A 167 -1.29 -14.42 16.48
CA ALA A 167 -0.05 -14.45 17.25
C ALA A 167 -0.23 -15.06 18.66
N GLY A 168 -1.38 -14.83 19.28
CA GLY A 168 -1.73 -15.45 20.57
C GLY A 168 -1.80 -16.98 20.55
N HIS A 169 -1.95 -17.58 19.35
CA HIS A 169 -2.03 -19.03 19.19
C HIS A 169 -0.74 -19.65 18.63
N VAL A 170 -0.04 -18.96 17.74
CA VAL A 170 1.09 -19.53 16.98
C VAL A 170 2.43 -18.78 17.18
N GLY A 171 2.44 -17.68 17.92
CA GLY A 171 3.62 -16.84 18.15
C GLY A 171 3.85 -15.79 17.07
N TYR A 172 4.74 -14.84 17.36
CA TYR A 172 4.99 -13.69 16.47
C TYR A 172 5.86 -14.04 15.26
N ILE A 173 6.71 -15.05 15.35
CA ILE A 173 7.50 -15.53 14.21
C ILE A 173 6.56 -16.13 13.16
N ALA A 174 5.61 -16.94 13.60
CA ALA A 174 4.70 -17.67 12.70
C ALA A 174 3.75 -16.74 11.92
N ILE A 175 3.32 -15.61 12.49
CA ILE A 175 2.43 -14.68 11.77
C ILE A 175 3.08 -14.06 10.53
N PHE A 176 4.41 -13.91 10.50
CA PHE A 176 5.10 -13.37 9.32
C PHE A 176 5.03 -14.29 8.11
N TYR A 177 4.86 -15.60 8.31
CA TYR A 177 4.54 -16.51 7.20
C TYR A 177 3.14 -16.24 6.62
N ALA A 178 2.16 -15.88 7.46
CA ALA A 178 0.85 -15.44 6.98
C ALA A 178 0.96 -14.10 6.22
N VAL A 179 1.79 -13.16 6.70
CA VAL A 179 2.08 -11.89 5.99
C VAL A 179 2.74 -12.19 4.64
N LEU A 180 3.64 -13.17 4.57
CA LEU A 180 4.27 -13.58 3.30
C LEU A 180 3.24 -14.16 2.32
N ALA A 181 2.25 -14.92 2.79
CA ALA A 181 1.14 -15.38 1.95
C ALA A 181 0.30 -14.21 1.41
N VAL A 182 0.03 -13.19 2.25
CA VAL A 182 -0.64 -11.95 1.81
C VAL A 182 0.20 -11.21 0.77
N MET A 183 1.54 -11.22 0.86
CA MET A 183 2.40 -10.67 -0.20
C MET A 183 2.25 -11.43 -1.51
N GLY A 184 2.06 -12.75 -1.47
CA GLY A 184 1.73 -13.55 -2.65
C GLY A 184 0.42 -13.10 -3.32
N LEU A 185 -0.62 -12.85 -2.52
CA LEU A 185 -1.88 -12.26 -3.01
C LEU A 185 -1.68 -10.85 -3.58
N TYR A 186 -0.84 -10.04 -2.94
CA TYR A 186 -0.52 -8.70 -3.41
C TYR A 186 0.16 -8.73 -4.78
N ILE A 187 1.15 -9.61 -4.98
CA ILE A 187 1.82 -9.82 -6.28
C ILE A 187 0.80 -10.26 -7.33
N ALA A 188 -0.01 -11.29 -7.01
CA ALA A 188 -1.01 -11.82 -7.92
C ALA A 188 -2.04 -10.77 -8.34
N PHE A 189 -2.52 -9.96 -7.38
CA PHE A 189 -3.48 -8.89 -7.64
C PHE A 189 -2.86 -7.75 -8.47
N THR A 190 -1.60 -7.40 -8.22
CA THR A 190 -0.87 -6.39 -9.00
C THR A 190 -0.69 -6.85 -10.45
N LEU A 191 -0.34 -8.11 -10.68
CA LEU A 191 -0.24 -8.71 -12.01
C LEU A 191 -1.60 -8.78 -12.72
N TRP A 192 -2.65 -9.14 -12.00
CA TRP A 192 -4.00 -9.15 -12.54
C TRP A 192 -4.44 -7.74 -12.95
N ALA A 193 -4.24 -6.74 -12.11
CA ALA A 193 -4.59 -5.35 -12.40
C ALA A 193 -3.85 -4.82 -13.63
N TRP A 194 -2.60 -5.22 -13.82
CA TRP A 194 -1.84 -4.89 -15.02
C TRP A 194 -2.39 -5.56 -16.27
N LYS A 195 -2.60 -6.89 -16.23
CA LYS A 195 -3.14 -7.65 -17.38
C LYS A 195 -4.55 -7.22 -17.77
N SER A 196 -5.36 -6.80 -16.81
CA SER A 196 -6.72 -6.28 -17.04
C SER A 196 -6.75 -4.83 -17.54
N GLY A 197 -5.58 -4.20 -17.76
CA GLY A 197 -5.47 -2.84 -18.31
C GLY A 197 -5.72 -1.71 -17.31
N TYR A 198 -5.99 -2.00 -16.03
CA TYR A 198 -6.18 -0.95 -15.01
C TYR A 198 -4.93 -0.10 -14.76
N MET A 199 -3.74 -0.64 -15.04
CA MET A 199 -2.45 0.06 -14.91
C MET A 199 -1.92 0.58 -16.25
N SER A 200 -2.70 0.54 -17.34
CA SER A 200 -2.33 1.16 -18.60
C SER A 200 -2.27 2.68 -18.44
N ASP A 201 -1.31 3.30 -19.11
CA ASP A 201 -1.05 4.73 -19.02
C ASP A 201 -2.25 5.53 -19.59
N HIS A 202 -3.11 6.06 -18.73
CA HIS A 202 -4.24 6.92 -19.13
C HIS A 202 -3.81 8.34 -19.54
N ARG A 203 -2.61 8.51 -20.10
CA ARG A 203 -2.15 9.80 -20.67
C ARG A 203 -2.81 10.15 -22.00
N THR A 204 -3.53 9.22 -22.62
CA THR A 204 -4.39 9.53 -23.77
C THR A 204 -5.81 9.77 -23.24
N PRO A 205 -6.35 11.01 -23.36
CA PRO A 205 -7.78 11.22 -23.18
C PRO A 205 -8.51 10.32 -24.20
N PRO A 206 -9.68 9.74 -23.86
CA PRO A 206 -10.46 8.97 -24.81
C PRO A 206 -10.66 9.84 -26.07
N SER A 207 -10.18 9.35 -27.20
CA SER A 207 -10.36 9.98 -28.50
C SER A 207 -11.86 10.04 -28.77
N GLY A 208 -12.51 11.19 -28.50
CA GLY A 208 -13.92 11.35 -28.82
C GLY A 208 -14.73 12.38 -28.03
N SER A 209 -14.12 13.27 -27.23
CA SER A 209 -14.86 14.43 -26.74
C SER A 209 -14.47 15.67 -27.54
N PRO A 210 -15.39 16.33 -28.28
CA PRO A 210 -15.09 17.63 -28.88
C PRO A 210 -14.89 18.64 -27.73
N VAL A 211 -13.77 19.32 -27.75
CA VAL A 211 -13.48 20.48 -26.90
C VAL A 211 -14.47 21.59 -27.29
N PRO A 212 -15.21 22.22 -26.34
CA PRO A 212 -15.99 23.40 -26.61
C PRO A 212 -15.15 24.65 -26.82
#